data_d78c098f3736b5523337c2f92a44ea0b
#
_entry.id   d78c098f3736b5523337c2f92a44ea0b
#
_cell.length_a   1.000
_cell.length_b   1.000
_cell.length_c   1.000
_cell.angle_alpha   90.00
_cell.angle_beta   90.00
_cell.angle_gamma   90.00
#
_symmetry.space_group_name_H-M   'P 1'
#
loop_
_entity.id
_entity.type
_entity.pdbx_description
1 polymer ?
#
loop_
_entity_poly.entity_id
_entity_poly.type
_entity_poly.pdbx_seq_one_letter_code
_entity_poly.pdbx_strand_id
1 'polypeptide(L)'
;MYVDVELISNNTYQNSTFTYQVPNKIKDKINVGSIVIVPFRNKDYKAIIVSTSNESLIENPKPIKKYLNVTLNRNQIKYLQQLAISYRLNTGILLYNFVDISTLKKQKVLTKQQIKNIAINDFNDFDNKQHNVFFVPSLKIGKELYNYLSDYLDIDFYQRYGGKEEIDLLKNNKLKNVILLNTNFDKLIIDNKTNYYFYDSNNAAWKLPKLNNFNVVEAAY
;
A
#
# COMPACT_ATOMS: atom_id res chain seq x y z
N MET A 1 -29.11 -5.50 4.14
CA MET A 1 -27.82 -4.82 4.42
C MET A 1 -27.23 -4.37 3.09
N TYR A 2 -26.81 -3.14 3.05
CA TYR A 2 -26.14 -2.51 1.90
C TYR A 2 -24.79 -2.00 2.33
N VAL A 3 -23.91 -1.78 1.38
CA VAL A 3 -22.57 -1.24 1.62
C VAL A 3 -22.22 -0.22 0.56
N ASP A 4 -21.52 0.83 0.96
CA ASP A 4 -20.87 1.72 0.04
C ASP A 4 -19.42 1.28 -0.13
N VAL A 5 -18.98 1.25 -1.38
CA VAL A 5 -17.65 0.82 -1.74
C VAL A 5 -16.92 1.86 -2.58
N GLU A 6 -15.61 1.89 -2.48
CA GLU A 6 -14.71 2.59 -3.40
C GLU A 6 -13.97 1.56 -4.25
N LEU A 7 -13.92 1.81 -5.58
CA LEU A 7 -13.26 0.90 -6.51
C LEU A 7 -11.74 0.99 -6.36
N ILE A 8 -11.08 -0.16 -6.27
CA ILE A 8 -9.62 -0.27 -6.22
C ILE A 8 -9.11 -0.28 -7.66
N SER A 9 -8.88 0.92 -8.18
CA SER A 9 -8.42 1.12 -9.55
C SER A 9 -7.72 2.47 -9.69
N ASN A 10 -6.92 2.61 -10.74
CA ASN A 10 -6.27 3.88 -11.07
C ASN A 10 -7.19 4.84 -11.85
N ASN A 11 -8.39 4.39 -12.20
CA ASN A 11 -9.36 5.24 -12.88
C ASN A 11 -9.99 6.20 -11.88
N THR A 12 -9.86 7.46 -12.16
CA THR A 12 -10.36 8.59 -11.39
C THR A 12 -11.89 8.70 -11.45
N TYR A 13 -12.58 7.77 -10.83
CA TYR A 13 -13.92 8.03 -10.32
C TYR A 13 -13.75 8.79 -9.00
N GLN A 14 -13.19 10.01 -9.15
CA GLN A 14 -12.81 10.85 -8.02
C GLN A 14 -14.01 10.98 -7.08
N ASN A 15 -13.79 10.56 -5.83
CA ASN A 15 -14.74 10.70 -4.72
C ASN A 15 -16.11 10.01 -4.90
N SER A 16 -16.23 9.02 -5.76
CA SER A 16 -17.49 8.30 -5.93
C SER A 16 -17.48 7.01 -5.13
N THR A 17 -18.38 6.93 -4.19
CA THR A 17 -18.80 5.67 -3.57
C THR A 17 -19.95 5.08 -4.38
N PHE A 18 -20.03 3.76 -4.40
CA PHE A 18 -21.06 3.01 -5.10
C PHE A 18 -21.74 2.04 -4.13
N THR A 19 -23.08 2.08 -4.09
CA THR A 19 -23.87 1.25 -3.19
C THR A 19 -24.15 -0.11 -3.80
N TYR A 20 -23.92 -1.17 -3.02
CA TYR A 20 -24.20 -2.56 -3.39
C TYR A 20 -24.99 -3.29 -2.32
N GLN A 21 -25.80 -4.27 -2.75
CA GLN A 21 -26.48 -5.18 -1.85
C GLN A 21 -25.51 -6.27 -1.38
N VAL A 22 -25.57 -6.61 -0.11
CA VAL A 22 -24.81 -7.72 0.47
C VAL A 22 -25.64 -9.00 0.41
N PRO A 23 -25.19 -10.04 -0.31
CA PRO A 23 -25.86 -11.34 -0.29
C PRO A 23 -25.86 -11.96 1.11
N ASN A 24 -26.97 -12.61 1.51
CA ASN A 24 -27.11 -13.20 2.84
C ASN A 24 -25.97 -14.16 3.21
N LYS A 25 -25.44 -14.91 2.24
CA LYS A 25 -24.35 -15.90 2.44
C LYS A 25 -23.04 -15.30 2.98
N ILE A 26 -22.83 -14.01 2.81
CA ILE A 26 -21.59 -13.33 3.19
C ILE A 26 -21.81 -12.19 4.19
N LYS A 27 -23.06 -11.95 4.59
CA LYS A 27 -23.46 -10.83 5.46
C LYS A 27 -22.68 -10.79 6.77
N ASP A 28 -22.51 -11.93 7.42
CA ASP A 28 -21.82 -12.02 8.73
C ASP A 28 -20.29 -11.96 8.63
N LYS A 29 -19.76 -12.03 7.39
CA LYS A 29 -18.31 -12.02 7.12
C LYS A 29 -17.80 -10.66 6.66
N ILE A 30 -18.69 -9.72 6.36
CA ILE A 30 -18.37 -8.43 5.74
C ILE A 30 -18.53 -7.31 6.76
N ASN A 31 -17.50 -6.47 6.82
CA ASN A 31 -17.47 -5.25 7.61
C ASN A 31 -16.82 -4.11 6.79
N VAL A 32 -16.86 -2.90 7.33
CA VAL A 32 -16.03 -1.79 6.81
C VAL A 32 -14.56 -2.22 6.76
N GLY A 33 -13.89 -1.96 5.64
CA GLY A 33 -12.53 -2.41 5.36
C GLY A 33 -12.45 -3.75 4.61
N SER A 34 -13.56 -4.48 4.43
CA SER A 34 -13.56 -5.72 3.65
C SER A 34 -13.33 -5.46 2.17
N ILE A 35 -12.50 -6.30 1.54
CA ILE A 35 -12.22 -6.25 0.10
C ILE A 35 -13.14 -7.22 -0.63
N VAL A 36 -13.86 -6.70 -1.61
CA VAL A 36 -14.89 -7.43 -2.35
C VAL A 36 -14.69 -7.30 -3.86
N ILE A 37 -15.38 -8.16 -4.62
CA ILE A 37 -15.56 -8.02 -6.07
C ILE A 37 -16.95 -7.52 -6.34
N VAL A 38 -17.05 -6.44 -7.09
CA VAL A 38 -18.33 -5.82 -7.49
C VAL A 38 -18.45 -5.67 -9.00
N PRO A 39 -19.64 -5.81 -9.57
CA PRO A 39 -19.89 -5.56 -10.99
C PRO A 39 -20.02 -4.05 -11.23
N PHE A 40 -19.18 -3.49 -12.10
CA PHE A 40 -19.24 -2.09 -12.48
C PHE A 40 -18.99 -1.92 -13.99
N ARG A 41 -19.89 -1.23 -14.72
CA ARG A 41 -19.79 -0.99 -16.18
C ARG A 41 -19.39 -2.24 -16.97
N ASN A 42 -20.10 -3.33 -16.78
CA ASN A 42 -19.89 -4.64 -17.45
C ASN A 42 -18.55 -5.32 -17.16
N LYS A 43 -17.81 -4.88 -16.14
CA LYS A 43 -16.58 -5.51 -15.66
C LYS A 43 -16.65 -5.74 -14.15
N ASP A 44 -15.80 -6.62 -13.69
CA ASP A 44 -15.64 -6.90 -12.27
C ASP A 44 -14.44 -6.13 -11.73
N TYR A 45 -14.69 -5.42 -10.63
CA TYR A 45 -13.66 -4.63 -9.95
C TYR A 45 -13.47 -5.10 -8.52
N LYS A 46 -12.23 -5.05 -8.05
CA LYS A 46 -11.96 -5.08 -6.62
C LYS A 46 -12.43 -3.76 -6.03
N ALA A 47 -13.02 -3.82 -4.85
CA ALA A 47 -13.49 -2.64 -4.14
C ALA A 47 -13.30 -2.81 -2.63
N ILE A 48 -13.16 -1.70 -1.91
CA ILE A 48 -13.12 -1.67 -0.45
C ILE A 48 -14.45 -1.15 0.08
N ILE A 49 -14.98 -1.81 1.10
CA ILE A 49 -16.18 -1.35 1.80
C ILE A 49 -15.78 -0.20 2.74
N VAL A 50 -16.40 0.96 2.55
CA VAL A 50 -16.14 2.18 3.33
C VAL A 50 -17.26 2.51 4.30
N SER A 51 -18.48 2.04 4.04
CA SER A 51 -19.63 2.14 4.96
C SER A 51 -20.57 0.97 4.84
N THR A 52 -21.44 0.80 5.85
CA THR A 52 -22.51 -0.20 5.87
C THR A 52 -23.83 0.46 6.27
N SER A 53 -24.95 0.04 5.67
CA SER A 53 -26.31 0.53 5.98
C SER A 53 -27.34 -0.58 5.93
N ASN A 54 -28.45 -0.40 6.62
CA ASN A 54 -29.62 -1.26 6.48
C ASN A 54 -30.59 -0.77 5.38
N GLU A 55 -30.42 0.47 4.94
CA GLU A 55 -31.23 1.10 3.90
C GLU A 55 -30.38 1.49 2.70
N SER A 56 -30.97 1.54 1.54
CA SER A 56 -30.35 1.99 0.30
C SER A 56 -31.13 3.17 -0.28
N LEU A 57 -30.41 4.23 -0.65
CA LEU A 57 -30.97 5.34 -1.41
C LEU A 57 -31.11 5.04 -2.90
N ILE A 58 -30.51 3.92 -3.35
CA ILE A 58 -30.52 3.50 -4.75
C ILE A 58 -31.56 2.39 -4.90
N GLU A 59 -32.45 2.54 -5.88
CA GLU A 59 -33.35 1.46 -6.27
C GLU A 59 -32.55 0.29 -6.87
N ASN A 60 -32.83 -0.93 -6.40
CA ASN A 60 -32.27 -2.18 -6.92
C ASN A 60 -30.74 -2.19 -7.05
N PRO A 61 -29.98 -1.94 -5.98
CA PRO A 61 -28.53 -1.98 -6.03
C PRO A 61 -28.05 -3.39 -6.38
N LYS A 62 -27.06 -3.48 -7.28
CA LYS A 62 -26.47 -4.75 -7.70
C LYS A 62 -25.85 -5.48 -6.50
N PRO A 63 -25.88 -6.81 -6.47
CA PRO A 63 -25.23 -7.57 -5.39
C PRO A 63 -23.71 -7.59 -5.55
N ILE A 64 -23.02 -7.66 -4.42
CA ILE A 64 -21.59 -8.04 -4.36
C ILE A 64 -21.45 -9.44 -4.95
N LYS A 65 -20.47 -9.64 -5.82
CA LYS A 65 -20.19 -10.94 -6.44
C LYS A 65 -19.40 -11.87 -5.51
N LYS A 66 -18.40 -11.35 -4.83
CA LYS A 66 -17.48 -12.17 -4.03
C LYS A 66 -16.82 -11.35 -2.91
N TYR A 67 -16.65 -11.96 -1.75
CA TYR A 67 -15.75 -11.50 -0.70
C TYR A 67 -14.37 -12.16 -0.86
N LEU A 68 -13.29 -11.39 -0.79
CA LEU A 68 -11.93 -11.90 -1.00
C LEU A 68 -11.26 -12.49 0.25
N ASN A 69 -11.99 -12.57 1.37
CA ASN A 69 -11.46 -12.97 2.68
C ASN A 69 -10.27 -12.10 3.14
N VAL A 70 -10.34 -10.82 2.83
CA VAL A 70 -9.41 -9.79 3.27
C VAL A 70 -10.22 -8.66 3.87
N THR A 71 -9.88 -8.27 5.09
CA THR A 71 -10.48 -7.12 5.76
C THR A 71 -9.37 -6.33 6.44
N LEU A 72 -9.29 -5.05 6.13
CA LEU A 72 -8.45 -4.11 6.86
C LEU A 72 -9.03 -3.89 8.25
N ASN A 73 -8.17 -3.81 9.26
CA ASN A 73 -8.64 -3.50 10.60
C ASN A 73 -9.07 -2.01 10.72
N ARG A 74 -9.75 -1.68 11.83
CA ARG A 74 -10.30 -0.35 12.06
C ARG A 74 -9.25 0.78 11.98
N ASN A 75 -8.04 0.53 12.46
CA ASN A 75 -6.99 1.54 12.43
C ASN A 75 -6.44 1.75 11.02
N GLN A 76 -6.25 0.67 10.27
CA GLN A 76 -5.81 0.72 8.88
C GLN A 76 -6.80 1.48 8.00
N ILE A 77 -8.09 1.17 8.12
CA ILE A 77 -9.11 1.86 7.31
C ILE A 77 -9.22 3.34 7.70
N LYS A 78 -9.19 3.66 8.99
CA LYS A 78 -9.20 5.05 9.48
C LYS A 78 -8.01 5.84 8.96
N TYR A 79 -6.83 5.25 8.99
CA TYR A 79 -5.61 5.87 8.49
C TYR A 79 -5.69 6.14 6.98
N LEU A 80 -6.09 5.13 6.18
CA LEU A 80 -6.28 5.30 4.75
C LEU A 80 -7.32 6.36 4.39
N GLN A 81 -8.42 6.42 5.14
CA GLN A 81 -9.44 7.47 4.97
C GLN A 81 -8.90 8.86 5.29
N GLN A 82 -8.11 9.01 6.34
CA GLN A 82 -7.46 10.28 6.68
C GLN A 82 -6.50 10.74 5.57
N LEU A 83 -5.67 9.83 5.07
CA LEU A 83 -4.80 10.12 3.92
C LEU A 83 -5.62 10.50 2.67
N ALA A 84 -6.67 9.75 2.38
CA ALA A 84 -7.54 10.03 1.24
C ALA A 84 -8.13 11.45 1.32
N ILE A 85 -8.63 11.85 2.47
CA ILE A 85 -9.14 13.21 2.70
C ILE A 85 -8.04 14.25 2.52
N SER A 86 -6.88 14.06 3.15
CA SER A 86 -5.76 15.02 3.12
C SER A 86 -5.27 15.30 1.69
N TYR A 87 -5.27 14.28 0.85
CA TYR A 87 -4.80 14.39 -0.54
C TYR A 87 -5.93 14.48 -1.57
N ARG A 88 -7.19 14.60 -1.14
CA ARG A 88 -8.37 14.61 -2.04
C ARG A 88 -8.40 13.41 -3.00
N LEU A 89 -8.05 12.26 -2.49
CA LEU A 89 -8.11 10.96 -3.14
C LEU A 89 -9.23 10.13 -2.53
N ASN A 90 -9.52 8.96 -3.10
CA ASN A 90 -10.31 7.94 -2.43
C ASN A 90 -9.42 6.80 -1.90
N THR A 91 -9.92 6.02 -0.95
CA THR A 91 -9.21 4.91 -0.34
C THR A 91 -8.86 3.82 -1.35
N GLY A 92 -9.72 3.62 -2.36
CA GLY A 92 -9.49 2.65 -3.41
C GLY A 92 -8.28 2.98 -4.29
N ILE A 93 -8.04 4.26 -4.59
CA ILE A 93 -6.85 4.72 -5.34
C ILE A 93 -5.58 4.49 -4.50
N LEU A 94 -5.62 4.79 -3.20
CA LEU A 94 -4.48 4.53 -2.32
C LEU A 94 -4.16 3.04 -2.26
N LEU A 95 -5.17 2.19 -2.09
CA LEU A 95 -4.98 0.74 -2.11
C LEU A 95 -4.44 0.24 -3.45
N TYR A 96 -4.89 0.78 -4.57
CA TYR A 96 -4.41 0.39 -5.88
C TYR A 96 -2.92 0.68 -6.07
N ASN A 97 -2.46 1.85 -5.64
CA ASN A 97 -1.10 2.32 -5.88
C ASN A 97 -0.08 1.84 -4.84
N PHE A 98 -0.52 1.56 -3.60
CA PHE A 98 0.40 1.36 -2.48
C PHE A 98 0.25 0.02 -1.75
N VAL A 99 -0.77 -0.79 -2.07
CA VAL A 99 -1.02 -2.02 -1.33
C VAL A 99 -1.23 -3.21 -2.26
N ASP A 100 -0.35 -4.20 -2.17
CA ASP A 100 -0.62 -5.50 -2.79
C ASP A 100 -1.64 -6.28 -1.94
N ILE A 101 -2.91 -6.28 -2.38
CA ILE A 101 -3.99 -6.98 -1.69
C ILE A 101 -3.72 -8.47 -1.50
N SER A 102 -2.90 -9.08 -2.35
CA SER A 102 -2.56 -10.50 -2.23
C SER A 102 -1.69 -10.78 -1.00
N THR A 103 -0.90 -9.81 -0.57
CA THR A 103 -0.06 -9.92 0.62
C THR A 103 -0.85 -9.77 1.91
N LEU A 104 -1.93 -8.97 1.89
CA LEU A 104 -2.78 -8.75 3.07
C LEU A 104 -3.42 -10.04 3.63
N LYS A 105 -3.60 -11.06 2.79
CA LYS A 105 -4.13 -12.36 3.21
C LYS A 105 -3.21 -13.14 4.15
N LYS A 106 -1.93 -12.81 4.18
CA LYS A 106 -0.88 -13.56 4.90
C LYS A 106 -0.38 -12.84 6.15
N GLN A 107 -0.82 -11.61 6.39
CA GLN A 107 -0.30 -10.82 7.50
C GLN A 107 -0.95 -11.21 8.83
N LYS A 108 -0.13 -11.67 9.77
CA LYS A 108 -0.47 -11.63 11.20
C LYS A 108 -0.42 -10.16 11.64
N VAL A 109 -1.29 -9.80 12.59
CA VAL A 109 -1.36 -8.46 13.18
C VAL A 109 0.06 -7.98 13.53
N LEU A 110 0.48 -6.88 12.90
CA LEU A 110 1.77 -6.26 13.19
C LEU A 110 1.70 -5.54 14.52
N THR A 111 2.63 -5.83 15.39
CA THR A 111 2.92 -5.00 16.56
C THR A 111 3.45 -3.64 16.08
N LYS A 112 3.11 -2.60 16.83
CA LYS A 112 3.49 -1.21 16.58
C LYS A 112 4.99 -1.11 16.29
N GLN A 113 5.36 -0.84 15.03
CA GLN A 113 6.75 -0.55 14.69
C GLN A 113 7.12 0.83 15.22
N GLN A 114 8.26 0.94 15.86
CA GLN A 114 8.82 2.24 16.23
C GLN A 114 9.54 2.81 15.03
N ILE A 115 9.07 3.96 14.55
CA ILE A 115 9.75 4.73 13.53
C ILE A 115 10.86 5.51 14.24
N LYS A 116 12.10 5.29 13.83
CA LYS A 116 13.26 6.02 14.31
C LYS A 116 13.74 6.95 13.21
N ASN A 117 13.85 8.24 13.50
CA ASN A 117 14.64 9.14 12.67
C ASN A 117 16.11 8.85 12.94
N ILE A 118 16.77 8.22 12.00
CA ILE A 118 18.21 7.96 12.07
C ILE A 118 18.87 8.98 11.16
N ALA A 119 19.67 9.89 11.72
CA ALA A 119 20.64 10.63 10.93
C ALA A 119 21.69 9.60 10.49
N ILE A 120 21.76 9.32 9.19
CA ILE A 120 22.74 8.37 8.62
C ILE A 120 24.11 9.05 8.60
N ASN A 121 24.72 9.24 9.74
CA ASN A 121 26.11 9.63 9.88
C ASN A 121 26.99 8.43 10.30
N ASP A 122 26.38 7.30 10.65
CA ASP A 122 27.07 6.14 11.15
C ASP A 122 26.49 4.84 10.61
N PHE A 123 27.12 4.27 9.58
CA PHE A 123 26.70 2.99 8.98
C PHE A 123 27.00 1.78 9.84
N ASN A 124 27.65 1.95 10.97
CA ASN A 124 27.92 0.88 11.94
C ASN A 124 26.64 0.40 12.69
N ASP A 125 25.56 1.18 12.62
CA ASP A 125 24.27 0.85 13.25
C ASP A 125 23.35 -0.02 12.39
N PHE A 126 23.76 -0.40 11.16
CA PHE A 126 22.95 -1.31 10.34
C PHE A 126 23.01 -2.73 10.91
N ASP A 127 21.87 -3.23 11.32
CA ASP A 127 21.76 -4.63 11.74
C ASP A 127 21.86 -5.53 10.49
N ASN A 128 23.07 -6.06 10.24
CA ASN A 128 23.34 -7.00 9.14
C ASN A 128 22.57 -8.34 9.28
N LYS A 129 21.86 -8.56 10.38
CA LYS A 129 21.00 -9.74 10.59
C LYS A 129 19.59 -9.54 10.06
N GLN A 130 19.19 -8.30 9.76
CA GLN A 130 17.89 -7.95 9.23
C GLN A 130 17.98 -7.61 7.73
N HIS A 131 16.83 -7.66 7.06
CA HIS A 131 16.71 -7.14 5.71
C HIS A 131 16.60 -5.62 5.76
N ASN A 132 17.36 -4.91 4.93
CA ASN A 132 17.32 -3.47 4.86
C ASN A 132 16.82 -3.03 3.48
N VAL A 133 15.76 -2.25 3.44
CA VAL A 133 15.17 -1.70 2.23
C VAL A 133 15.29 -0.18 2.28
N PHE A 134 16.04 0.36 1.32
CA PHE A 134 16.25 1.80 1.17
C PHE A 134 15.38 2.32 0.04
N PHE A 135 14.42 3.15 0.37
CA PHE A 135 13.67 3.89 -0.64
C PHE A 135 14.37 5.21 -0.96
N VAL A 136 14.50 5.48 -2.25
CA VAL A 136 15.15 6.71 -2.75
C VAL A 136 14.20 7.49 -3.65
N PRO A 137 14.27 8.83 -3.63
CA PRO A 137 13.34 9.68 -4.38
C PRO A 137 13.57 9.69 -5.89
N SER A 138 14.80 9.37 -6.35
CA SER A 138 15.13 9.39 -7.76
C SER A 138 16.21 8.39 -8.13
N LEU A 139 16.30 8.09 -9.43
CA LEU A 139 17.34 7.21 -9.99
C LEU A 139 18.76 7.73 -9.74
N LYS A 140 18.96 9.06 -9.83
CA LYS A 140 20.27 9.69 -9.60
C LYS A 140 20.73 9.45 -8.17
N ILE A 141 19.88 9.79 -7.19
CA ILE A 141 20.17 9.59 -5.77
C ILE A 141 20.35 8.10 -5.45
N GLY A 142 19.56 7.23 -6.08
CA GLY A 142 19.72 5.78 -5.91
C GLY A 142 21.08 5.27 -6.36
N LYS A 143 21.61 5.76 -7.48
CA LYS A 143 22.95 5.41 -7.96
C LYS A 143 24.07 5.92 -7.03
N GLU A 144 23.91 7.16 -6.55
CA GLU A 144 24.87 7.75 -5.60
C GLU A 144 24.90 6.93 -4.29
N LEU A 145 23.73 6.60 -3.75
CA LEU A 145 23.61 5.77 -2.54
C LEU A 145 24.16 4.36 -2.76
N TYR A 146 23.86 3.73 -3.92
CA TYR A 146 24.37 2.41 -4.27
C TYR A 146 25.89 2.39 -4.31
N ASN A 147 26.52 3.33 -5.03
CA ASN A 147 27.97 3.43 -5.12
C ASN A 147 28.63 3.60 -3.75
N TYR A 148 27.96 4.35 -2.86
CA TYR A 148 28.47 4.55 -1.51
C TYR A 148 28.30 3.29 -0.63
N LEU A 149 27.11 2.66 -0.65
CA LEU A 149 26.81 1.52 0.22
C LEU A 149 27.45 0.21 -0.26
N SER A 150 27.70 0.05 -1.56
CA SER A 150 28.28 -1.18 -2.11
C SER A 150 29.72 -1.45 -1.63
N ASP A 151 30.41 -0.44 -1.12
CA ASP A 151 31.73 -0.60 -0.48
C ASP A 151 31.64 -1.24 0.91
N TYR A 152 30.45 -1.20 1.55
CA TYR A 152 30.25 -1.63 2.94
C TYR A 152 29.23 -2.75 3.09
N LEU A 153 28.30 -2.89 2.16
CA LEU A 153 27.18 -3.81 2.23
C LEU A 153 27.01 -4.59 0.92
N ASP A 154 26.65 -5.86 1.04
CA ASP A 154 26.11 -6.61 -0.09
C ASP A 154 24.69 -6.11 -0.36
N ILE A 155 24.54 -5.27 -1.37
CA ILE A 155 23.31 -4.52 -1.66
C ILE A 155 23.01 -4.50 -3.16
N ASP A 156 21.73 -4.68 -3.49
CA ASP A 156 21.22 -4.59 -4.85
C ASP A 156 20.46 -3.28 -5.08
N PHE A 157 20.52 -2.75 -6.31
CA PHE A 157 19.77 -1.58 -6.71
C PHE A 157 18.84 -1.86 -7.88
N TYR A 158 17.52 -1.83 -7.62
CA TYR A 158 16.49 -1.98 -8.62
C TYR A 158 16.11 -0.65 -9.25
N GLN A 159 16.58 -0.43 -10.46
CA GLN A 159 16.43 0.84 -11.19
C GLN A 159 15.11 0.95 -11.96
N ARG A 160 14.37 -0.16 -12.11
CA ARG A 160 13.11 -0.19 -12.86
C ARG A 160 12.02 -0.86 -12.02
N TYR A 161 10.81 -0.68 -12.46
CA TYR A 161 9.68 -1.47 -11.98
C TYR A 161 10.06 -2.94 -12.08
N GLY A 162 10.29 -3.59 -10.95
CA GLY A 162 10.82 -4.93 -10.91
C GLY A 162 9.95 -5.91 -11.68
N GLY A 163 10.57 -6.76 -12.47
CA GLY A 163 9.93 -7.91 -13.07
C GLY A 163 9.35 -8.84 -12.00
N LYS A 164 8.56 -9.82 -12.41
CA LYS A 164 7.96 -10.79 -11.50
C LYS A 164 9.01 -11.51 -10.63
N GLU A 165 10.17 -11.82 -11.19
CA GLU A 165 11.28 -12.49 -10.53
C GLU A 165 11.89 -11.65 -9.40
N GLU A 166 12.08 -10.35 -9.62
CA GLU A 166 12.61 -9.43 -8.60
C GLU A 166 11.64 -9.24 -7.44
N ILE A 167 10.33 -9.16 -7.74
CA ILE A 167 9.28 -9.12 -6.72
C ILE A 167 9.26 -10.41 -5.89
N ASP A 168 9.45 -11.56 -6.53
CA ASP A 168 9.49 -12.85 -5.87
C ASP A 168 10.75 -13.01 -5.01
N LEU A 169 11.89 -12.44 -5.42
CA LEU A 169 13.11 -12.39 -4.60
C LEU A 169 12.91 -11.55 -3.32
N LEU A 170 12.30 -10.37 -3.45
CA LEU A 170 11.93 -9.53 -2.29
C LEU A 170 10.93 -10.25 -1.37
N LYS A 171 9.88 -10.86 -1.95
CA LYS A 171 8.86 -11.59 -1.18
C LYS A 171 9.39 -12.83 -0.46
N ASN A 172 10.44 -13.45 -0.99
CA ASN A 172 11.04 -14.66 -0.42
C ASN A 172 12.20 -14.35 0.53
N ASN A 173 12.43 -13.08 0.88
CA ASN A 173 13.49 -12.63 1.78
C ASN A 173 14.88 -13.14 1.38
N LYS A 174 15.15 -13.28 0.08
CA LYS A 174 16.45 -13.73 -0.42
C LYS A 174 17.48 -12.61 -0.51
N LEU A 175 17.02 -11.35 -0.56
CA LEU A 175 17.87 -10.17 -0.57
C LEU A 175 17.98 -9.61 0.83
N LYS A 176 19.21 -9.41 1.30
CA LYS A 176 19.47 -8.82 2.63
C LYS A 176 19.32 -7.31 2.62
N ASN A 177 19.91 -6.65 1.61
CA ASN A 177 19.86 -5.21 1.48
C ASN A 177 19.46 -4.83 0.05
N VAL A 178 18.57 -3.87 -0.10
CA VAL A 178 18.09 -3.45 -1.43
C VAL A 178 17.75 -1.96 -1.45
N ILE A 179 18.09 -1.30 -2.56
CA ILE A 179 17.66 0.07 -2.86
C ILE A 179 16.52 0.01 -3.86
N LEU A 180 15.42 0.70 -3.56
CA LEU A 180 14.22 0.81 -4.37
C LEU A 180 13.89 2.28 -4.67
N LEU A 181 13.39 2.54 -5.86
CA LEU A 181 12.82 3.85 -6.18
C LEU A 181 11.49 4.08 -5.45
N ASN A 182 11.14 5.34 -5.24
CA ASN A 182 9.85 5.77 -4.69
C ASN A 182 8.64 5.18 -5.42
N THR A 183 8.77 4.89 -6.71
CA THR A 183 7.73 4.24 -7.54
C THR A 183 7.47 2.78 -7.16
N ASN A 184 8.35 2.16 -6.38
CA ASN A 184 8.24 0.79 -5.90
C ASN A 184 7.70 0.70 -4.46
N PHE A 185 7.16 1.78 -3.93
CA PHE A 185 6.62 1.83 -2.57
C PHE A 185 5.45 0.84 -2.34
N ASP A 186 4.71 0.50 -3.39
CA ASP A 186 3.66 -0.52 -3.37
C ASP A 186 4.17 -1.94 -3.04
N LYS A 187 5.49 -2.13 -3.03
CA LYS A 187 6.15 -3.42 -2.76
C LYS A 187 6.65 -3.57 -1.33
N LEU A 188 6.26 -2.65 -0.46
CA LEU A 188 6.50 -2.76 0.97
C LEU A 188 5.95 -4.09 1.51
N ILE A 189 6.86 -4.96 1.91
CA ILE A 189 6.54 -6.17 2.68
C ILE A 189 6.71 -5.78 4.14
N ILE A 190 5.59 -5.54 4.81
CA ILE A 190 5.62 -5.22 6.23
C ILE A 190 5.79 -6.52 7.01
N ASP A 191 7.02 -6.79 7.46
CA ASP A 191 7.31 -7.85 8.40
C ASP A 191 8.20 -7.32 9.54
N ASN A 192 8.35 -8.11 10.62
CA ASN A 192 9.13 -7.72 11.79
C ASN A 192 10.65 -7.90 11.60
N LYS A 193 11.09 -8.28 10.40
CA LYS A 193 12.49 -8.61 10.07
C LYS A 193 13.10 -7.66 9.07
N THR A 194 12.32 -6.71 8.57
CA THR A 194 12.74 -5.75 7.54
C THR A 194 12.77 -4.35 8.10
N ASN A 195 13.91 -3.68 7.97
CA ASN A 195 14.07 -2.26 8.24
C ASN A 195 13.82 -1.47 6.96
N TYR A 196 13.06 -0.39 7.04
CA TYR A 196 12.77 0.51 5.94
C TYR A 196 13.36 1.86 6.18
N TYR A 197 14.13 2.34 5.22
CA TYR A 197 14.81 3.64 5.26
C TYR A 197 14.31 4.51 4.11
N PHE A 198 13.95 5.75 4.41
CA PHE A 198 13.57 6.75 3.41
C PHE A 198 14.71 7.76 3.30
N TYR A 199 15.54 7.59 2.28
CA TYR A 199 16.71 8.44 2.06
C TYR A 199 16.30 9.79 1.50
N ASP A 200 16.87 10.88 2.03
CA ASP A 200 16.56 12.26 1.63
C ASP A 200 15.02 12.54 1.69
N SER A 201 14.44 12.29 2.85
CA SER A 201 13.00 12.35 3.09
C SER A 201 12.35 13.71 2.78
N ASN A 202 13.13 14.78 2.74
CA ASN A 202 12.68 16.12 2.40
C ASN A 202 12.68 16.42 0.89
N ASN A 203 13.15 15.50 0.06
CA ASN A 203 13.24 15.70 -1.39
C ASN A 203 11.84 15.85 -2.03
N ALA A 204 11.70 16.84 -2.90
CA ALA A 204 10.43 17.10 -3.61
C ALA A 204 9.98 15.91 -4.48
N ALA A 205 10.89 15.05 -4.93
CA ALA A 205 10.58 13.87 -5.73
C ALA A 205 9.81 12.78 -4.96
N TRP A 206 9.67 12.89 -3.64
CA TRP A 206 8.74 12.05 -2.86
C TRP A 206 7.27 12.40 -3.07
N LYS A 207 6.98 13.59 -3.61
CA LYS A 207 5.65 13.99 -3.98
C LYS A 207 5.27 13.41 -5.34
N LEU A 208 4.13 12.74 -5.41
CA LEU A 208 3.62 12.11 -6.63
C LEU A 208 2.58 13.01 -7.29
N PRO A 209 2.92 13.78 -8.36
CA PRO A 209 2.01 14.75 -8.97
C PRO A 209 0.71 14.12 -9.48
N LYS A 210 0.79 12.90 -10.04
CA LYS A 210 -0.37 12.15 -10.53
C LYS A 210 -1.37 11.76 -9.43
N LEU A 211 -0.97 11.83 -8.17
CA LEU A 211 -1.79 11.55 -6.99
C LEU A 211 -1.92 12.80 -6.11
N ASN A 212 -2.20 13.96 -6.73
CA ASN A 212 -2.40 15.22 -6.04
C ASN A 212 -1.23 15.61 -5.12
N ASN A 213 0.00 15.39 -5.57
CA ASN A 213 1.24 15.61 -4.79
C ASN A 213 1.31 14.78 -3.49
N PHE A 214 0.70 13.58 -3.51
CA PHE A 214 0.79 12.64 -2.40
C PHE A 214 2.26 12.44 -1.98
N ASN A 215 2.56 12.70 -0.73
CA ASN A 215 3.90 12.52 -0.19
C ASN A 215 4.06 11.09 0.37
N VAL A 216 4.87 10.29 -0.31
CA VAL A 216 5.11 8.89 0.04
C VAL A 216 5.71 8.75 1.44
N VAL A 217 6.61 9.66 1.82
CA VAL A 217 7.27 9.61 3.15
C VAL A 217 6.26 9.89 4.25
N GLU A 218 5.45 10.96 4.11
CA GLU A 218 4.41 11.29 5.10
C GLU A 218 3.39 10.16 5.27
N ALA A 219 3.11 9.42 4.20
CA ALA A 219 2.20 8.28 4.25
C ALA A 219 2.81 7.02 4.89
N ALA A 220 4.13 6.97 5.05
CA ALA A 220 4.82 5.86 5.71
C ALA A 220 4.86 6.00 7.24
N TYR A 221 4.72 7.24 7.75
CA TYR A 221 4.68 7.55 9.18
C TYR A 221 3.27 7.40 9.74
#